data_29162a6d47f9a2c63430b916df6c1a5c
#
_entry.id   29162a6d47f9a2c63430b916df6c1a5c
#
_cell.length_a   1.000
_cell.length_b   1.000
_cell.length_c   1.000
_cell.angle_alpha   90.00
_cell.angle_beta   90.00
_cell.angle_gamma   90.00
#
_symmetry.space_group_name_H-M   'P 1'
#
loop_
_entity.id
_entity.type
_entity.pdbx_description
1 polymer ?
#
loop_
_entity_poly.entity_id
_entity_poly.type
_entity_poly.pdbx_seq_one_letter_code
_entity_poly.pdbx_strand_id
1 'polypeptide(L)'
;MKDQILDVDLLAFEHGSDASKRATVDGVRRSLATGFVYTSTDISEDLLDTAYGMLVEFFSMDQATKTRFVAEGAHGQTGYTGLLVETAASSDKPDWKEMLNWASPIAHGHPLKRNFPGSYPDQLLPDDVVPGISQVLYAFHEAIADIQKRFLRIIAVGIGCHETFFDDMVTDGPTLTRAIRYPSMKDAPVGGHIWAGAHGDINLITALPRATAPGLQVEVEGEWVDALPPDGKMIINTGIMLERLTNGVLPIGWHRVIASPGFDAERYSVVQFCHPRPWTILAPVVTCCTPENPQKYSTITAADALDEVLYQINLIEDARRIAD
;
A
#
# COMPACT_ATOMS: atom_id res chain seq x y z
N MET A 1 2.01 -25.33 13.54
CA MET A 1 3.05 -24.27 13.59
C MET A 1 2.24 -22.99 13.43
N LYS A 2 2.40 -22.04 14.35
CA LYS A 2 1.78 -20.71 14.15
C LYS A 2 2.29 -20.16 12.83
N ASP A 3 1.38 -19.72 11.98
CA ASP A 3 1.74 -19.09 10.73
C ASP A 3 2.53 -17.82 11.08
N GLN A 4 3.78 -17.78 10.63
CA GLN A 4 4.68 -16.66 10.88
C GLN A 4 4.86 -15.88 9.57
N ILE A 5 5.05 -14.57 9.69
CA ILE A 5 5.50 -13.76 8.56
C ILE A 5 6.92 -14.21 8.22
N LEU A 6 7.08 -14.76 7.02
CA LEU A 6 8.36 -15.30 6.56
C LEU A 6 9.19 -14.21 5.89
N ASP A 7 10.51 -14.35 5.98
CA ASP A 7 11.47 -13.60 5.16
C ASP A 7 11.77 -14.43 3.91
N VAL A 8 11.52 -13.85 2.75
CA VAL A 8 11.77 -14.46 1.44
C VAL A 8 12.72 -13.59 0.64
N ASP A 9 13.40 -14.18 -0.32
CA ASP A 9 14.39 -13.48 -1.14
C ASP A 9 13.88 -13.34 -2.59
N LEU A 10 13.42 -12.11 -2.94
CA LEU A 10 13.01 -11.76 -4.29
C LEU A 10 14.13 -12.01 -5.31
N LEU A 11 15.36 -11.63 -4.98
CA LEU A 11 16.51 -11.78 -5.89
C LEU A 11 16.88 -13.24 -6.10
N ALA A 12 16.64 -14.11 -5.11
CA ALA A 12 16.82 -15.54 -5.26
C ALA A 12 15.77 -16.18 -6.21
N PHE A 13 14.57 -15.60 -6.31
CA PHE A 13 13.61 -16.00 -7.34
C PHE A 13 14.09 -15.63 -8.74
N GLU A 14 14.68 -14.47 -8.93
CA GLU A 14 15.10 -13.98 -10.25
C GLU A 14 16.41 -14.62 -10.74
N HIS A 15 17.40 -14.69 -9.87
CA HIS A 15 18.78 -15.04 -10.23
C HIS A 15 19.25 -16.39 -9.68
N GLY A 16 18.44 -17.01 -8.81
CA GLY A 16 18.78 -18.26 -8.16
C GLY A 16 18.54 -19.50 -9.03
N SER A 17 18.87 -20.64 -8.46
CA SER A 17 18.58 -21.95 -9.07
C SER A 17 17.08 -22.22 -9.08
N ASP A 18 16.64 -23.21 -9.88
CA ASP A 18 15.25 -23.68 -9.87
C ASP A 18 14.77 -24.12 -8.46
N ALA A 19 15.69 -24.64 -7.65
CA ALA A 19 15.39 -24.99 -6.26
C ALA A 19 15.12 -23.73 -5.42
N SER A 20 15.95 -22.66 -5.59
CA SER A 20 15.75 -21.37 -4.93
C SER A 20 14.43 -20.73 -5.35
N LYS A 21 14.14 -20.72 -6.65
CA LYS A 21 12.86 -20.21 -7.19
C LYS A 21 11.66 -20.89 -6.54
N ARG A 22 11.65 -22.22 -6.53
CA ARG A 22 10.57 -22.99 -5.88
C ARG A 22 10.45 -22.70 -4.39
N ALA A 23 11.57 -22.60 -3.68
CA ALA A 23 11.58 -22.29 -2.25
C ALA A 23 11.01 -20.87 -1.97
N THR A 24 11.35 -19.88 -2.81
CA THR A 24 10.82 -18.52 -2.68
C THR A 24 9.30 -18.51 -2.95
N VAL A 25 8.82 -19.15 -4.01
CA VAL A 25 7.39 -19.26 -4.32
C VAL A 25 6.60 -19.91 -3.18
N ASP A 26 7.12 -21.03 -2.64
CA ASP A 26 6.48 -21.70 -1.49
C ASP A 26 6.50 -20.83 -0.24
N GLY A 27 7.62 -20.15 0.03
CA GLY A 27 7.75 -19.21 1.13
C GLY A 27 6.74 -18.05 1.03
N VAL A 28 6.62 -17.41 -0.14
CA VAL A 28 5.64 -16.34 -0.38
C VAL A 28 4.22 -16.84 -0.17
N ARG A 29 3.85 -17.99 -0.76
CA ARG A 29 2.51 -18.56 -0.63
C ARG A 29 2.16 -18.85 0.83
N ARG A 30 3.10 -19.43 1.60
CA ARG A 30 2.90 -19.73 3.03
C ARG A 30 2.81 -18.46 3.88
N SER A 31 3.65 -17.46 3.62
CA SER A 31 3.65 -16.22 4.37
C SER A 31 2.39 -15.42 4.10
N LEU A 32 1.98 -15.30 2.82
CA LEU A 32 0.77 -14.56 2.43
C LEU A 32 -0.54 -15.24 2.87
N ALA A 33 -0.52 -16.44 3.44
CA ALA A 33 -1.64 -16.98 4.21
C ALA A 33 -1.97 -16.12 5.45
N THR A 34 -1.00 -15.33 5.94
CA THR A 34 -1.22 -14.30 6.99
C THR A 34 -1.57 -12.93 6.41
N GLY A 35 -1.56 -12.75 5.09
CA GLY A 35 -1.66 -11.45 4.41
C GLY A 35 -0.35 -10.67 4.35
N PHE A 36 0.78 -11.16 4.91
CA PHE A 36 2.05 -10.43 5.05
C PHE A 36 3.26 -11.29 4.69
N VAL A 37 4.32 -10.62 4.20
CA VAL A 37 5.62 -11.23 3.93
C VAL A 37 6.73 -10.18 4.04
N TYR A 38 7.91 -10.58 4.52
CA TYR A 38 9.13 -9.78 4.40
C TYR A 38 9.91 -10.21 3.17
N THR A 39 10.54 -9.27 2.48
CA THR A 39 11.32 -9.57 1.29
C THR A 39 12.57 -8.70 1.16
N SER A 40 13.58 -9.26 0.49
CA SER A 40 14.74 -8.48 0.04
C SER A 40 14.32 -7.40 -0.98
N THR A 41 15.14 -6.37 -1.08
CA THR A 41 14.98 -5.28 -2.05
C THR A 41 16.36 -4.90 -2.59
N ASP A 42 16.40 -4.37 -3.80
CA ASP A 42 17.56 -3.76 -4.42
C ASP A 42 17.39 -2.24 -4.61
N ILE A 43 16.44 -1.64 -3.89
CA ILE A 43 16.33 -0.18 -3.81
C ILE A 43 17.59 0.37 -3.14
N SER A 44 18.22 1.35 -3.78
CA SER A 44 19.42 1.99 -3.24
C SER A 44 19.17 2.64 -1.88
N GLU A 45 20.05 2.36 -0.90
CA GLU A 45 20.00 3.01 0.42
C GLU A 45 20.13 4.53 0.30
N ASP A 46 20.96 5.04 -0.64
CA ASP A 46 21.09 6.48 -0.88
C ASP A 46 19.76 7.11 -1.34
N LEU A 47 18.98 6.40 -2.17
CA LEU A 47 17.67 6.87 -2.61
C LEU A 47 16.67 6.85 -1.45
N LEU A 48 16.67 5.79 -0.65
CA LEU A 48 15.85 5.68 0.56
C LEU A 48 16.15 6.83 1.54
N ASP A 49 17.43 7.02 1.89
CA ASP A 49 17.84 8.04 2.85
C ASP A 49 17.55 9.46 2.35
N THR A 50 17.78 9.72 1.05
CA THR A 50 17.48 11.02 0.44
C THR A 50 15.96 11.29 0.47
N ALA A 51 15.15 10.33 0.05
CA ALA A 51 13.68 10.48 0.04
C ALA A 51 13.13 10.72 1.46
N TYR A 52 13.56 9.91 2.44
CA TYR A 52 13.13 10.10 3.83
C TYR A 52 13.63 11.42 4.43
N GLY A 53 14.86 11.84 4.13
CA GLY A 53 15.40 13.14 4.56
C GLY A 53 14.54 14.31 4.08
N MET A 54 14.20 14.35 2.79
CA MET A 54 13.33 15.39 2.21
C MET A 54 11.91 15.36 2.76
N LEU A 55 11.37 14.17 3.02
CA LEU A 55 10.05 14.02 3.63
C LEU A 55 10.03 14.52 5.08
N VAL A 56 11.06 14.23 5.86
CA VAL A 56 11.22 14.76 7.23
C VAL A 56 11.34 16.28 7.20
N GLU A 57 12.10 16.85 6.27
CA GLU A 57 12.22 18.30 6.06
C GLU A 57 10.84 18.93 5.80
N PHE A 58 10.07 18.39 4.86
CA PHE A 58 8.71 18.86 4.55
C PHE A 58 7.79 18.78 5.77
N PHE A 59 7.71 17.63 6.44
CA PHE A 59 6.82 17.45 7.58
C PHE A 59 7.20 18.31 8.79
N SER A 60 8.46 18.76 8.88
CA SER A 60 8.95 19.66 9.95
C SER A 60 8.52 21.10 9.76
N MET A 61 7.98 21.46 8.59
CA MET A 61 7.50 22.82 8.32
C MET A 61 6.24 23.14 9.12
N ASP A 62 5.97 24.44 9.24
CA ASP A 62 4.74 24.90 9.90
C ASP A 62 3.48 24.48 9.12
N GLN A 63 2.36 24.43 9.83
CA GLN A 63 1.10 23.98 9.25
C GLN A 63 0.62 24.84 8.08
N ALA A 64 0.86 26.16 8.11
CA ALA A 64 0.45 27.05 7.03
C ALA A 64 1.19 26.74 5.74
N THR A 65 2.49 26.45 5.81
CA THR A 65 3.29 26.03 4.68
C THR A 65 2.80 24.70 4.11
N LYS A 66 2.60 23.68 4.95
CA LYS A 66 2.13 22.36 4.51
C LYS A 66 0.74 22.40 3.86
N THR A 67 -0.17 23.22 4.40
CA THR A 67 -1.55 23.35 3.89
C THR A 67 -1.61 23.91 2.47
N ARG A 68 -0.59 24.61 1.98
CA ARG A 68 -0.50 25.06 0.58
C ARG A 68 -0.50 23.93 -0.43
N PHE A 69 -0.14 22.71 0.01
CA PHE A 69 -0.06 21.51 -0.81
C PHE A 69 -1.27 20.58 -0.66
N VAL A 70 -2.36 21.05 -0.08
CA VAL A 70 -3.64 20.33 -0.09
C VAL A 70 -4.23 20.42 -1.50
N ALA A 71 -4.40 19.28 -2.15
CA ALA A 71 -5.03 19.19 -3.45
C ALA A 71 -6.56 19.04 -3.27
N GLU A 72 -7.29 20.13 -3.42
CA GLU A 72 -8.75 20.13 -3.27
C GLU A 72 -9.41 19.18 -4.29
N GLY A 73 -10.34 18.36 -3.83
CA GLY A 73 -11.06 17.39 -4.66
C GLY A 73 -10.26 16.15 -5.07
N ALA A 74 -8.98 16.03 -4.67
CA ALA A 74 -8.17 14.85 -4.98
C ALA A 74 -8.36 13.68 -4.00
N HIS A 75 -9.15 13.84 -2.94
CA HIS A 75 -9.49 12.78 -1.97
C HIS A 75 -8.26 12.00 -1.46
N GLY A 76 -7.14 12.68 -1.18
CA GLY A 76 -5.90 12.07 -0.72
C GLY A 76 -5.12 11.28 -1.78
N GLN A 77 -5.43 11.44 -3.08
CA GLN A 77 -4.69 10.77 -4.16
C GLN A 77 -3.43 11.55 -4.60
N THR A 78 -3.27 12.78 -4.16
CA THR A 78 -2.06 13.59 -4.35
C THR A 78 -2.00 14.69 -3.29
N GLY A 79 -0.81 15.24 -3.06
CA GLY A 79 -0.59 16.36 -2.15
C GLY A 79 -0.69 15.99 -0.68
N TYR A 80 -0.78 17.03 0.15
CA TYR A 80 -0.76 16.92 1.61
C TYR A 80 -2.15 16.63 2.18
N THR A 81 -2.21 15.72 3.15
CA THR A 81 -3.39 15.46 3.99
C THR A 81 -2.99 15.71 5.44
N GLY A 82 -3.69 16.63 6.11
CA GLY A 82 -3.37 17.06 7.47
C GLY A 82 -3.77 16.06 8.56
N LEU A 83 -3.42 16.42 9.80
CA LEU A 83 -3.79 15.66 10.99
C LEU A 83 -5.31 15.56 11.16
N LEU A 84 -5.80 14.42 11.67
CA LEU A 84 -7.21 14.19 12.01
C LEU A 84 -8.18 14.30 10.82
N VAL A 85 -7.71 14.14 9.59
CA VAL A 85 -8.55 14.17 8.39
C VAL A 85 -9.10 12.79 8.06
N GLU A 86 -8.27 11.75 8.13
CA GLU A 86 -8.72 10.37 7.85
C GLU A 86 -9.21 9.65 9.10
N THR A 87 -10.23 8.80 8.92
CA THR A 87 -10.77 7.93 9.97
C THR A 87 -10.87 6.52 9.40
N ALA A 88 -10.24 5.54 10.06
CA ALA A 88 -10.38 4.15 9.66
C ALA A 88 -11.85 3.69 9.82
N ALA A 89 -12.35 2.84 8.91
CA ALA A 89 -13.72 2.33 8.97
C ALA A 89 -14.04 1.58 10.29
N SER A 90 -13.03 1.06 10.95
CA SER A 90 -13.12 0.38 12.26
C SER A 90 -13.12 1.33 13.47
N SER A 91 -13.02 2.65 13.25
CA SER A 91 -12.85 3.66 14.32
C SER A 91 -13.93 4.74 14.22
N ASP A 92 -14.34 5.27 15.35
CA ASP A 92 -15.18 6.47 15.49
C ASP A 92 -14.32 7.75 15.67
N LYS A 93 -12.99 7.61 15.65
CA LYS A 93 -12.04 8.71 15.87
C LYS A 93 -11.06 8.81 14.72
N PRO A 94 -10.72 10.06 14.31
CA PRO A 94 -9.72 10.27 13.29
C PRO A 94 -8.34 9.79 13.75
N ASP A 95 -7.55 9.33 12.78
CA ASP A 95 -6.19 8.89 12.98
C ASP A 95 -5.26 10.07 13.30
N TRP A 96 -4.28 9.83 14.18
CA TRP A 96 -3.26 10.80 14.54
C TRP A 96 -2.06 10.68 13.62
N LYS A 97 -2.26 11.10 12.37
CA LYS A 97 -1.26 11.07 11.29
C LYS A 97 -1.47 12.21 10.31
N GLU A 98 -0.41 12.60 9.62
CA GLU A 98 -0.44 13.45 8.44
C GLU A 98 0.31 12.79 7.29
N MET A 99 -0.01 13.15 6.04
CA MET A 99 0.48 12.42 4.88
C MET A 99 0.85 13.35 3.73
N LEU A 100 1.81 12.90 2.90
CA LEU A 100 2.08 13.44 1.58
C LEU A 100 1.92 12.31 0.55
N ASN A 101 1.09 12.55 -0.47
CA ASN A 101 0.69 11.53 -1.45
C ASN A 101 1.19 11.92 -2.83
N TRP A 102 1.66 10.93 -3.61
CA TRP A 102 2.09 11.13 -4.99
C TRP A 102 2.01 9.85 -5.81
N ALA A 103 1.96 10.01 -7.12
CA ALA A 103 1.99 8.94 -8.12
C ALA A 103 2.91 9.35 -9.28
N SER A 104 3.12 8.47 -10.24
CA SER A 104 3.82 8.81 -11.47
C SER A 104 3.12 9.97 -12.19
N PRO A 105 3.87 11.01 -12.63
CA PRO A 105 3.27 12.12 -13.34
C PRO A 105 2.80 11.69 -14.73
N ILE A 106 1.56 12.01 -15.06
CA ILE A 106 0.98 11.75 -16.38
C ILE A 106 0.77 13.09 -17.10
N ALA A 107 1.17 13.17 -18.36
CA ALA A 107 1.10 14.39 -19.15
C ALA A 107 -0.36 14.92 -19.24
N HIS A 108 -0.48 16.25 -19.24
CA HIS A 108 -1.78 16.90 -19.46
C HIS A 108 -2.39 16.46 -20.80
N GLY A 109 -3.69 16.15 -20.80
CA GLY A 109 -4.40 15.65 -21.99
C GLY A 109 -4.20 14.18 -22.34
N HIS A 110 -3.42 13.43 -21.53
CA HIS A 110 -3.27 11.99 -21.71
C HIS A 110 -4.63 11.28 -21.62
N PRO A 111 -4.88 10.22 -22.41
CA PRO A 111 -6.16 9.49 -22.39
C PRO A 111 -6.55 8.98 -20.99
N LEU A 112 -5.61 8.54 -20.18
CA LEU A 112 -5.87 8.07 -18.80
C LEU A 112 -6.51 9.18 -17.94
N LYS A 113 -5.94 10.38 -17.93
CA LYS A 113 -6.50 11.54 -17.19
C LYS A 113 -7.89 11.91 -17.67
N ARG A 114 -8.09 11.86 -18.98
CA ARG A 114 -9.36 12.24 -19.60
C ARG A 114 -10.48 11.24 -19.29
N ASN A 115 -10.15 9.95 -19.28
CA ASN A 115 -11.13 8.88 -19.08
C ASN A 115 -11.33 8.52 -17.60
N PHE A 116 -10.29 8.72 -16.76
CA PHE A 116 -10.30 8.38 -15.35
C PHE A 116 -9.67 9.50 -14.51
N PRO A 117 -10.25 10.73 -14.51
CA PRO A 117 -9.63 11.89 -13.86
C PRO A 117 -9.43 11.72 -12.35
N GLY A 118 -10.32 10.99 -11.66
CA GLY A 118 -10.19 10.69 -10.24
C GLY A 118 -9.03 9.75 -9.90
N SER A 119 -8.63 8.87 -10.85
CA SER A 119 -7.53 7.93 -10.66
C SER A 119 -6.17 8.53 -11.04
N TYR A 120 -6.13 9.55 -11.87
CA TYR A 120 -4.88 10.15 -12.39
C TYR A 120 -4.87 11.68 -12.22
N PRO A 121 -4.90 12.20 -10.98
CA PRO A 121 -4.86 13.65 -10.72
C PRO A 121 -3.53 14.26 -11.13
N ASP A 122 -3.50 15.58 -11.30
CA ASP A 122 -2.25 16.33 -11.40
C ASP A 122 -1.50 16.24 -10.08
N GLN A 123 -0.17 16.03 -10.14
CA GLN A 123 0.63 15.86 -8.96
C GLN A 123 0.95 17.20 -8.32
N LEU A 124 0.80 17.30 -6.99
CA LEU A 124 1.11 18.50 -6.21
C LEU A 124 2.18 18.14 -5.16
N LEU A 125 3.43 18.48 -5.47
CA LEU A 125 4.59 18.23 -4.61
C LEU A 125 5.30 19.55 -4.22
N PRO A 126 5.95 19.59 -3.05
CA PRO A 126 6.43 20.83 -2.44
C PRO A 126 7.82 21.29 -2.92
N ASP A 127 8.07 21.36 -4.24
CA ASP A 127 9.39 21.75 -4.80
C ASP A 127 9.79 23.20 -4.49
N ASP A 128 8.83 24.08 -4.23
CA ASP A 128 9.10 25.49 -3.89
C ASP A 128 9.60 25.68 -2.44
N VAL A 129 9.41 24.68 -1.58
CA VAL A 129 9.88 24.71 -0.18
C VAL A 129 10.90 23.63 0.14
N VAL A 130 10.91 22.52 -0.59
CA VAL A 130 11.93 21.46 -0.56
C VAL A 130 12.45 21.25 -1.98
N PRO A 131 13.45 22.01 -2.43
CA PRO A 131 13.88 21.99 -3.82
C PRO A 131 14.31 20.60 -4.32
N GLY A 132 13.72 20.13 -5.41
CA GLY A 132 14.03 18.85 -6.05
C GLY A 132 13.34 17.63 -5.43
N ILE A 133 12.44 17.82 -4.48
CA ILE A 133 11.73 16.72 -3.83
C ILE A 133 10.93 15.88 -4.83
N SER A 134 10.27 16.49 -5.81
CA SER A 134 9.48 15.76 -6.81
C SER A 134 10.35 14.78 -7.61
N GLN A 135 11.54 15.19 -8.02
CA GLN A 135 12.47 14.31 -8.77
C GLN A 135 12.85 13.08 -7.95
N VAL A 136 13.19 13.27 -6.66
CA VAL A 136 13.56 12.18 -5.76
C VAL A 136 12.36 11.26 -5.47
N LEU A 137 11.19 11.84 -5.18
CA LEU A 137 10.00 11.06 -4.86
C LEU A 137 9.47 10.28 -6.07
N TYR A 138 9.57 10.81 -7.30
CA TYR A 138 9.24 10.05 -8.51
C TYR A 138 10.21 8.88 -8.72
N ALA A 139 11.52 9.10 -8.57
CA ALA A 139 12.50 8.01 -8.67
C ALA A 139 12.26 6.94 -7.61
N PHE A 140 11.91 7.34 -6.40
CA PHE A 140 11.57 6.41 -5.30
C PHE A 140 10.26 5.64 -5.58
N HIS A 141 9.24 6.32 -6.11
CA HIS A 141 8.00 5.70 -6.54
C HIS A 141 8.25 4.58 -7.58
N GLU A 142 9.01 4.89 -8.63
CA GLU A 142 9.33 3.92 -9.69
C GLU A 142 10.13 2.73 -9.16
N ALA A 143 11.08 2.95 -8.24
CA ALA A 143 11.85 1.88 -7.63
C ALA A 143 10.97 0.92 -6.81
N ILE A 144 10.01 1.44 -6.04
CA ILE A 144 9.07 0.60 -5.28
C ILE A 144 8.12 -0.12 -6.24
N ALA A 145 7.61 0.56 -7.27
CA ALA A 145 6.70 -0.03 -8.25
C ALA A 145 7.36 -1.19 -9.02
N ASP A 146 8.65 -1.07 -9.36
CA ASP A 146 9.41 -2.16 -9.97
C ASP A 146 9.49 -3.39 -9.04
N ILE A 147 9.82 -3.20 -7.75
CA ILE A 147 9.82 -4.29 -6.76
C ILE A 147 8.44 -4.95 -6.69
N GLN A 148 7.36 -4.17 -6.61
CA GLN A 148 6.01 -4.73 -6.52
C GLN A 148 5.63 -5.53 -7.77
N LYS A 149 5.98 -5.04 -8.97
CA LYS A 149 5.75 -5.77 -10.22
C LYS A 149 6.50 -7.10 -10.25
N ARG A 150 7.77 -7.11 -9.85
CA ARG A 150 8.61 -8.30 -9.76
C ARG A 150 8.07 -9.28 -8.69
N PHE A 151 7.61 -8.75 -7.55
CA PHE A 151 7.01 -9.57 -6.49
C PHE A 151 5.68 -10.21 -6.91
N LEU A 152 4.85 -9.49 -7.66
CA LEU A 152 3.60 -10.01 -8.24
C LEU A 152 3.85 -11.20 -9.17
N ARG A 153 5.01 -11.30 -9.83
CA ARG A 153 5.40 -12.47 -10.63
C ARG A 153 5.58 -13.71 -9.76
N ILE A 154 6.16 -13.56 -8.57
CA ILE A 154 6.26 -14.68 -7.61
C ILE A 154 4.88 -15.14 -7.19
N ILE A 155 3.98 -14.19 -6.88
CA ILE A 155 2.59 -14.47 -6.53
C ILE A 155 1.89 -15.20 -7.68
N ALA A 156 2.05 -14.73 -8.92
CA ALA A 156 1.44 -15.37 -10.11
C ALA A 156 1.81 -16.84 -10.20
N VAL A 157 3.10 -17.17 -10.10
CA VAL A 157 3.58 -18.56 -10.08
C VAL A 157 3.00 -19.34 -8.90
N GLY A 158 2.94 -18.72 -7.73
CA GLY A 158 2.42 -19.31 -6.48
C GLY A 158 0.94 -19.68 -6.54
N ILE A 159 0.14 -18.98 -7.34
CA ILE A 159 -1.28 -19.28 -7.57
C ILE A 159 -1.53 -20.09 -8.86
N GLY A 160 -0.46 -20.59 -9.49
CA GLY A 160 -0.55 -21.43 -10.69
C GLY A 160 -0.87 -20.66 -11.98
N CYS A 161 -0.60 -19.38 -12.04
CA CYS A 161 -0.71 -18.53 -13.21
C CYS A 161 0.64 -18.40 -13.95
N HIS A 162 0.60 -17.88 -15.18
CA HIS A 162 1.82 -17.50 -15.88
C HIS A 162 2.56 -16.40 -15.11
N GLU A 163 3.89 -16.44 -15.09
CA GLU A 163 4.72 -15.51 -14.30
C GLU A 163 4.35 -14.04 -14.55
N THR A 164 4.06 -13.65 -15.78
CA THR A 164 3.71 -12.28 -16.17
C THR A 164 2.20 -11.96 -16.06
N PHE A 165 1.42 -12.77 -15.35
CA PHE A 165 -0.04 -12.63 -15.28
C PHE A 165 -0.50 -11.23 -14.83
N PHE A 166 0.19 -10.63 -13.89
CA PHE A 166 -0.14 -9.30 -13.38
C PHE A 166 0.50 -8.15 -14.16
N ASP A 167 1.51 -8.40 -14.99
CA ASP A 167 2.32 -7.34 -15.62
C ASP A 167 1.47 -6.32 -16.38
N ASP A 168 0.52 -6.82 -17.19
CA ASP A 168 -0.37 -5.95 -17.97
C ASP A 168 -1.41 -5.25 -17.10
N MET A 169 -1.84 -5.86 -15.99
CA MET A 169 -2.80 -5.26 -15.07
C MET A 169 -2.25 -4.03 -14.36
N VAL A 170 -0.96 -4.06 -13.97
CA VAL A 170 -0.33 -2.97 -13.19
C VAL A 170 0.39 -1.94 -14.05
N THR A 171 0.65 -2.25 -15.33
CA THR A 171 1.21 -1.27 -16.27
C THR A 171 0.21 -0.13 -16.44
N ASP A 172 0.63 1.11 -16.21
CA ASP A 172 -0.23 2.30 -16.19
C ASP A 172 -1.36 2.24 -15.14
N GLY A 173 -1.26 1.39 -14.12
CA GLY A 173 -2.17 1.40 -12.98
C GLY A 173 -2.00 2.68 -12.14
N PRO A 174 -3.07 3.17 -11.47
CA PRO A 174 -3.00 4.37 -10.63
C PRO A 174 -2.34 4.06 -9.28
N THR A 175 -1.11 3.53 -9.33
CA THR A 175 -0.31 3.21 -8.15
C THR A 175 -0.01 4.49 -7.38
N LEU A 176 -0.27 4.47 -6.08
CA LEU A 176 -0.14 5.61 -5.18
C LEU A 176 0.95 5.36 -4.15
N THR A 177 1.87 6.31 -4.00
CA THR A 177 2.84 6.32 -2.88
C THR A 177 2.41 7.35 -1.85
N ARG A 178 2.54 6.98 -0.59
CA ARG A 178 2.13 7.79 0.56
C ARG A 178 3.23 7.80 1.61
N ALA A 179 3.77 8.97 1.89
CA ALA A 179 4.57 9.19 3.08
C ALA A 179 3.66 9.55 4.24
N ILE A 180 3.92 8.98 5.42
CA ILE A 180 3.10 9.15 6.61
C ILE A 180 4.01 9.57 7.76
N ARG A 181 3.68 10.70 8.39
CA ARG A 181 4.21 11.11 9.69
C ARG A 181 3.18 10.81 10.76
N TYR A 182 3.60 10.11 11.77
CA TYR A 182 2.86 9.87 13.00
C TYR A 182 3.53 10.68 14.12
N PRO A 183 2.93 11.80 14.55
CA PRO A 183 3.51 12.61 15.62
C PRO A 183 3.51 11.88 16.96
N SER A 184 4.29 12.39 17.92
CA SER A 184 4.26 11.87 19.29
C SER A 184 2.84 11.81 19.84
N MET A 185 2.51 10.72 20.53
CA MET A 185 1.20 10.58 21.18
C MET A 185 1.01 11.54 22.36
N LYS A 186 2.08 12.19 22.84
CA LYS A 186 1.99 13.28 23.84
C LYS A 186 1.30 14.53 23.29
N ASP A 187 1.40 14.73 21.97
CA ASP A 187 0.82 15.88 21.28
C ASP A 187 -0.60 15.59 20.76
N ALA A 188 -1.06 14.34 20.89
CA ALA A 188 -2.39 13.94 20.44
C ALA A 188 -3.47 14.60 21.31
N PRO A 189 -4.60 15.04 20.71
CA PRO A 189 -5.73 15.55 21.48
C PRO A 189 -6.25 14.51 22.49
N VAL A 190 -6.81 14.99 23.60
CA VAL A 190 -7.47 14.11 24.56
C VAL A 190 -8.65 13.40 23.87
N GLY A 191 -8.74 12.09 23.97
CA GLY A 191 -9.85 11.38 23.36
C GLY A 191 -9.54 9.94 22.91
N GLY A 192 -8.32 9.44 23.14
CA GLY A 192 -7.93 8.07 22.82
C GLY A 192 -7.71 7.85 21.31
N HIS A 193 -7.13 8.82 20.63
CA HIS A 193 -6.64 8.67 19.26
C HIS A 193 -5.52 7.64 19.20
N ILE A 194 -5.34 7.03 18.04
CA ILE A 194 -4.22 6.15 17.71
C ILE A 194 -3.58 6.63 16.40
N TRP A 195 -2.41 6.11 16.06
CA TRP A 195 -1.72 6.49 14.84
C TRP A 195 -2.50 6.10 13.58
N ALA A 196 -2.95 4.84 13.48
CA ALA A 196 -3.85 4.39 12.43
C ALA A 196 -4.71 3.23 12.92
N GLY A 197 -6.04 3.33 12.73
CA GLY A 197 -7.01 2.28 13.05
C GLY A 197 -6.83 1.02 12.22
N ALA A 198 -7.41 -0.09 12.70
CA ALA A 198 -7.35 -1.36 11.98
C ALA A 198 -8.06 -1.27 10.62
N HIS A 199 -7.38 -1.68 9.56
CA HIS A 199 -7.89 -1.66 8.19
C HIS A 199 -7.16 -2.69 7.32
N GLY A 200 -7.73 -2.93 6.16
CA GLY A 200 -7.07 -3.62 5.05
C GLY A 200 -6.98 -2.69 3.85
N ASP A 201 -5.97 -2.89 3.02
CA ASP A 201 -5.76 -2.09 1.82
C ASP A 201 -6.67 -2.51 0.67
N ILE A 202 -7.02 -1.58 -0.21
CA ILE A 202 -7.98 -1.83 -1.30
C ILE A 202 -7.32 -2.46 -2.53
N ASN A 203 -6.05 -2.19 -2.77
CA ASN A 203 -5.24 -2.52 -3.93
C ASN A 203 -4.90 -4.02 -4.09
N LEU A 204 -3.96 -4.36 -4.98
CA LEU A 204 -3.43 -5.72 -5.12
C LEU A 204 -2.49 -6.05 -3.96
N ILE A 205 -1.39 -5.31 -3.86
CA ILE A 205 -0.38 -5.45 -2.80
C ILE A 205 0.13 -4.07 -2.39
N THR A 206 0.47 -3.94 -1.12
CA THR A 206 1.13 -2.75 -0.59
C THR A 206 2.57 -3.08 -0.23
N ALA A 207 3.48 -2.19 -0.58
CA ALA A 207 4.89 -2.26 -0.19
C ALA A 207 5.20 -1.18 0.85
N LEU A 208 5.89 -1.57 1.93
CA LEU A 208 6.46 -0.68 2.94
C LEU A 208 7.97 -0.89 2.99
N PRO A 209 8.77 -0.06 2.27
CA PRO A 209 10.22 -0.20 2.20
C PRO A 209 10.91 -0.04 3.54
N ARG A 210 10.49 0.94 4.34
CA ARG A 210 11.10 1.26 5.63
C ARG A 210 10.10 1.97 6.55
N ALA A 211 10.27 1.78 7.86
CA ALA A 211 9.71 2.64 8.89
C ALA A 211 10.81 3.05 9.87
N THR A 212 10.73 4.28 10.40
CA THR A 212 11.77 4.82 11.30
C THR A 212 11.64 4.32 12.74
N ALA A 213 10.51 3.70 13.08
CA ALA A 213 10.25 3.14 14.40
C ALA A 213 9.23 2.00 14.31
N PRO A 214 9.16 1.11 15.33
CA PRO A 214 8.10 0.12 15.48
C PRO A 214 6.71 0.74 15.56
N GLY A 215 5.67 -0.10 15.59
CA GLY A 215 4.28 0.30 15.78
C GLY A 215 3.31 -0.32 14.78
N LEU A 216 3.79 -0.87 13.67
CA LEU A 216 2.93 -1.67 12.79
C LEU A 216 2.58 -2.99 13.46
N GLN A 217 1.28 -3.24 13.63
CA GLN A 217 0.75 -4.52 14.07
C GLN A 217 -0.13 -5.12 12.96
N VAL A 218 -0.04 -6.42 12.82
CA VAL A 218 -0.80 -7.21 11.85
C VAL A 218 -1.63 -8.25 12.56
N GLU A 219 -2.78 -8.57 12.00
CA GLU A 219 -3.67 -9.59 12.54
C GLU A 219 -3.28 -10.95 11.97
N VAL A 220 -2.93 -11.88 12.85
CA VAL A 220 -2.62 -13.27 12.49
C VAL A 220 -3.44 -14.18 13.40
N GLU A 221 -4.30 -15.01 12.82
CA GLU A 221 -5.20 -15.93 13.56
C GLU A 221 -6.05 -15.24 14.65
N GLY A 222 -6.48 -14.00 14.41
CA GLY A 222 -7.30 -13.20 15.34
C GLY A 222 -6.49 -12.48 16.43
N GLU A 223 -5.17 -12.55 16.40
CA GLU A 223 -4.28 -11.91 17.36
C GLU A 223 -3.44 -10.81 16.68
N TRP A 224 -3.27 -9.67 17.38
CA TRP A 224 -2.39 -8.59 16.90
C TRP A 224 -0.95 -8.88 17.26
N VAL A 225 -0.08 -8.97 16.24
CA VAL A 225 1.36 -9.19 16.41
C VAL A 225 2.16 -8.05 15.79
N ASP A 226 3.30 -7.72 16.42
CA ASP A 226 4.18 -6.68 15.87
C ASP A 226 4.84 -7.16 14.58
N ALA A 227 4.77 -6.36 13.51
CA ALA A 227 5.47 -6.60 12.27
C ALA A 227 6.87 -5.97 12.35
N LEU A 228 7.87 -6.80 12.56
CA LEU A 228 9.27 -6.40 12.72
C LEU A 228 10.11 -7.03 11.61
N PRO A 229 10.22 -6.40 10.43
CA PRO A 229 11.06 -6.93 9.37
C PRO A 229 12.54 -6.93 9.78
N PRO A 230 13.33 -7.93 9.35
CA PRO A 230 14.78 -7.88 9.49
C PRO A 230 15.37 -6.63 8.82
N ASP A 231 16.57 -6.23 9.23
CA ASP A 231 17.27 -5.08 8.66
C ASP A 231 17.41 -5.20 7.13
N GLY A 232 17.17 -4.11 6.41
CA GLY A 232 17.22 -4.06 4.95
C GLY A 232 16.10 -4.82 4.23
N LYS A 233 15.08 -5.30 4.94
CA LYS A 233 13.90 -5.94 4.36
C LYS A 233 12.72 -4.99 4.32
N MET A 234 11.91 -5.15 3.29
CA MET A 234 10.62 -4.47 3.18
C MET A 234 9.46 -5.42 3.54
N ILE A 235 8.33 -4.81 3.85
CA ILE A 235 7.07 -5.54 4.07
C ILE A 235 6.25 -5.46 2.78
N ILE A 236 5.66 -6.59 2.39
CA ILE A 236 4.58 -6.64 1.38
C ILE A 236 3.33 -7.21 2.05
N ASN A 237 2.18 -6.57 1.85
CA ASN A 237 0.90 -7.12 2.27
C ASN A 237 -0.12 -7.19 1.14
N THR A 238 -1.07 -8.11 1.27
CA THR A 238 -2.17 -8.32 0.33
C THR A 238 -3.31 -7.34 0.58
N GLY A 239 -3.88 -6.81 -0.50
CA GLY A 239 -5.08 -5.99 -0.49
C GLY A 239 -6.32 -6.75 -0.96
N ILE A 240 -7.48 -6.09 -0.84
CA ILE A 240 -8.82 -6.63 -1.18
C ILE A 240 -8.88 -7.11 -2.64
N MET A 241 -8.27 -6.38 -3.58
CA MET A 241 -8.31 -6.77 -5.00
C MET A 241 -7.55 -8.07 -5.26
N LEU A 242 -6.44 -8.32 -4.56
CA LEU A 242 -5.71 -9.59 -4.69
C LEU A 242 -6.47 -10.74 -4.01
N GLU A 243 -7.06 -10.51 -2.84
CA GLU A 243 -7.92 -11.51 -2.20
C GLU A 243 -9.05 -11.93 -3.12
N ARG A 244 -9.70 -10.97 -3.77
CA ARG A 244 -10.78 -11.19 -4.75
C ARG A 244 -10.30 -12.02 -5.93
N LEU A 245 -9.18 -11.64 -6.56
CA LEU A 245 -8.57 -12.37 -7.68
C LEU A 245 -8.14 -13.80 -7.31
N THR A 246 -7.69 -14.00 -6.09
CA THR A 246 -7.26 -15.32 -5.62
C THR A 246 -8.38 -16.12 -4.93
N ASN A 247 -9.62 -15.67 -5.04
CA ASN A 247 -10.77 -16.32 -4.41
C ASN A 247 -10.59 -16.57 -2.90
N GLY A 248 -9.87 -15.66 -2.21
CA GLY A 248 -9.56 -15.76 -0.79
C GLY A 248 -8.45 -16.78 -0.44
N VAL A 249 -7.71 -17.30 -1.43
CA VAL A 249 -6.52 -18.14 -1.18
C VAL A 249 -5.40 -17.34 -0.54
N LEU A 250 -5.24 -16.08 -0.96
CA LEU A 250 -4.39 -15.10 -0.32
C LEU A 250 -5.31 -14.06 0.35
N PRO A 251 -5.50 -14.14 1.68
CA PRO A 251 -6.40 -13.25 2.39
C PRO A 251 -5.84 -11.82 2.47
N ILE A 252 -6.72 -10.86 2.67
CA ILE A 252 -6.35 -9.48 2.96
C ILE A 252 -5.49 -9.39 4.23
N GLY A 253 -4.46 -8.55 4.19
CA GLY A 253 -3.59 -8.26 5.32
C GLY A 253 -4.18 -7.18 6.23
N TRP A 254 -4.90 -7.58 7.29
CA TRP A 254 -5.40 -6.66 8.30
C TRP A 254 -4.28 -6.11 9.16
N HIS A 255 -4.23 -4.78 9.32
CA HIS A 255 -3.17 -4.13 10.09
C HIS A 255 -3.64 -2.83 10.75
N ARG A 256 -2.85 -2.39 11.74
CA ARG A 256 -3.01 -1.10 12.43
C ARG A 256 -1.65 -0.53 12.81
N VAL A 257 -1.60 0.77 13.14
CA VAL A 257 -0.36 1.39 13.65
C VAL A 257 -0.63 2.01 15.01
N ILE A 258 0.10 1.55 16.03
CA ILE A 258 -0.02 2.05 17.40
C ILE A 258 1.35 2.41 17.95
N ALA A 259 1.40 3.43 18.79
CA ALA A 259 2.62 3.73 19.54
C ALA A 259 2.84 2.67 20.63
N SER A 260 4.06 2.14 20.70
CA SER A 260 4.44 1.26 21.81
C SER A 260 4.36 2.01 23.15
N PRO A 261 4.01 1.35 24.26
CA PRO A 261 3.98 1.97 25.55
C PRO A 261 5.31 2.67 25.90
N GLY A 262 5.26 3.95 26.23
CA GLY A 262 6.46 4.75 26.55
C GLY A 262 7.24 5.24 25.32
N PHE A 263 6.79 4.99 24.10
CA PHE A 263 7.39 5.56 22.90
C PHE A 263 6.86 6.99 22.68
N ASP A 264 7.74 7.97 22.83
CA ASP A 264 7.41 9.40 22.84
C ASP A 264 7.92 10.17 21.61
N ALA A 265 8.53 9.47 20.66
CA ALA A 265 9.05 10.08 19.44
C ALA A 265 8.05 10.00 18.27
N GLU A 266 8.40 10.65 17.19
CA GLU A 266 7.67 10.54 15.92
C GLU A 266 8.07 9.29 15.16
N ARG A 267 7.16 8.81 14.30
CA ARG A 267 7.40 7.73 13.38
C ARG A 267 7.13 8.19 11.95
N TYR A 268 7.99 7.80 11.04
CA TYR A 268 7.80 8.01 9.61
C TYR A 268 7.77 6.67 8.88
N SER A 269 6.93 6.55 7.88
CA SER A 269 6.92 5.42 6.95
C SER A 269 6.47 5.87 5.57
N VAL A 270 6.90 5.13 4.56
CA VAL A 270 6.37 5.27 3.20
C VAL A 270 5.72 3.95 2.83
N VAL A 271 4.52 4.02 2.25
CA VAL A 271 3.79 2.88 1.71
C VAL A 271 3.45 3.15 0.25
N GLN A 272 3.41 2.10 -0.56
CA GLN A 272 2.96 2.21 -1.94
C GLN A 272 1.88 1.17 -2.21
N PHE A 273 0.75 1.67 -2.69
CA PHE A 273 -0.45 0.89 -3.03
C PHE A 273 -0.42 0.56 -4.52
N CYS A 274 -0.12 -0.69 -4.88
CA CYS A 274 -0.09 -1.16 -6.26
C CYS A 274 -1.51 -1.43 -6.75
N HIS A 275 -2.06 -0.53 -7.54
CA HIS A 275 -3.37 -0.68 -8.15
C HIS A 275 -3.29 -1.23 -9.56
N PRO A 276 -4.23 -2.12 -9.97
CA PRO A 276 -4.41 -2.47 -11.37
C PRO A 276 -5.07 -1.31 -12.12
N ARG A 277 -5.00 -1.32 -13.45
CA ARG A 277 -5.72 -0.34 -14.28
C ARG A 277 -7.21 -0.32 -13.94
N PRO A 278 -7.89 0.85 -13.96
CA PRO A 278 -9.30 0.98 -13.57
C PRO A 278 -10.25 0.02 -14.27
N TRP A 279 -9.99 -0.31 -15.54
CA TRP A 279 -10.80 -1.24 -16.35
C TRP A 279 -10.40 -2.70 -16.23
N THR A 280 -9.42 -3.03 -15.38
CA THR A 280 -9.03 -4.42 -15.14
C THR A 280 -10.20 -5.20 -14.54
N ILE A 281 -10.49 -6.35 -15.13
CA ILE A 281 -11.53 -7.25 -14.63
C ILE A 281 -10.98 -8.08 -13.47
N LEU A 282 -11.55 -7.91 -12.31
CA LEU A 282 -11.26 -8.68 -11.10
C LEU A 282 -12.23 -9.88 -11.05
N ALA A 283 -11.89 -10.95 -11.74
CA ALA A 283 -12.58 -12.23 -11.66
C ALA A 283 -11.67 -13.24 -10.95
N PRO A 284 -12.19 -14.08 -10.06
CA PRO A 284 -11.39 -15.12 -9.43
C PRO A 284 -10.70 -16.00 -10.46
N VAL A 285 -9.37 -16.17 -10.32
CA VAL A 285 -8.60 -17.01 -11.24
C VAL A 285 -8.98 -18.49 -11.08
N VAL A 286 -9.08 -19.21 -12.20
CA VAL A 286 -9.59 -20.59 -12.22
C VAL A 286 -8.77 -21.51 -11.32
N THR A 287 -7.46 -21.32 -11.24
CA THR A 287 -6.56 -22.12 -10.38
C THR A 287 -6.84 -21.97 -8.89
N CYS A 288 -7.50 -20.89 -8.50
CA CYS A 288 -7.91 -20.62 -7.10
C CYS A 288 -9.35 -21.09 -6.81
N CYS A 289 -10.09 -21.55 -7.81
CA CYS A 289 -11.45 -22.07 -7.67
C CYS A 289 -11.41 -23.61 -7.79
N THR A 290 -11.73 -24.30 -6.71
CA THR A 290 -11.77 -25.77 -6.64
C THR A 290 -13.09 -26.25 -6.05
N PRO A 291 -13.42 -27.54 -6.09
CA PRO A 291 -14.59 -28.05 -5.39
C PRO A 291 -14.60 -27.74 -3.89
N GLU A 292 -13.42 -27.70 -3.25
CA GLU A 292 -13.24 -27.37 -1.82
C GLU A 292 -13.22 -25.86 -1.57
N ASN A 293 -12.92 -25.04 -2.58
CA ASN A 293 -12.93 -23.59 -2.56
C ASN A 293 -13.71 -23.03 -3.76
N PRO A 294 -15.06 -23.21 -3.80
CA PRO A 294 -15.88 -22.70 -4.89
C PRO A 294 -15.79 -21.20 -5.03
N GLN A 295 -16.11 -20.66 -6.20
CA GLN A 295 -16.06 -19.22 -6.44
C GLN A 295 -16.86 -18.44 -5.41
N LYS A 296 -16.21 -17.48 -4.72
CA LYS A 296 -16.78 -16.65 -3.65
C LYS A 296 -17.12 -15.23 -4.11
N TYR A 297 -16.36 -14.72 -5.07
CA TYR A 297 -16.45 -13.33 -5.50
C TYR A 297 -17.06 -13.22 -6.90
N SER A 298 -17.93 -12.23 -7.09
CA SER A 298 -18.44 -11.84 -8.40
C SER A 298 -17.36 -11.14 -9.24
N THR A 299 -17.54 -11.11 -10.54
CA THR A 299 -16.70 -10.35 -11.46
C THR A 299 -17.03 -8.86 -11.37
N ILE A 300 -16.01 -8.01 -11.22
CA ILE A 300 -16.13 -6.56 -11.07
C ILE A 300 -14.94 -5.89 -11.75
N THR A 301 -15.03 -4.61 -12.13
CA THR A 301 -13.85 -3.85 -12.54
C THR A 301 -13.07 -3.35 -11.32
N ALA A 302 -11.79 -3.05 -11.51
CA ALA A 302 -10.97 -2.49 -10.44
C ALA A 302 -11.50 -1.10 -10.00
N ALA A 303 -12.00 -0.29 -10.93
CA ALA A 303 -12.63 0.99 -10.61
C ALA A 303 -13.87 0.82 -9.72
N ASP A 304 -14.79 -0.08 -10.11
CA ASP A 304 -16.00 -0.32 -9.33
C ASP A 304 -15.67 -0.92 -7.94
N ALA A 305 -14.64 -1.79 -7.85
CA ALA A 305 -14.19 -2.32 -6.57
C ALA A 305 -13.61 -1.24 -5.64
N LEU A 306 -12.88 -0.26 -6.20
CA LEU A 306 -12.40 0.90 -5.46
C LEU A 306 -13.56 1.76 -4.97
N ASP A 307 -14.51 2.08 -5.85
CA ASP A 307 -15.68 2.90 -5.54
C ASP A 307 -16.54 2.24 -4.44
N GLU A 308 -16.74 0.92 -4.50
CA GLU A 308 -17.46 0.15 -3.47
C GLU A 308 -16.86 0.36 -2.07
N VAL A 309 -15.52 0.25 -1.95
CA VAL A 309 -14.85 0.42 -0.66
C VAL A 309 -14.85 1.88 -0.22
N LEU A 310 -14.57 2.83 -1.13
CA LEU A 310 -14.62 4.26 -0.80
C LEU A 310 -16.01 4.69 -0.29
N TYR A 311 -17.07 4.10 -0.83
CA TYR A 311 -18.43 4.31 -0.32
C TYR A 311 -18.62 3.72 1.08
N GLN A 312 -18.18 2.48 1.32
CA GLN A 312 -18.29 1.82 2.64
C GLN A 312 -17.59 2.61 3.75
N ILE A 313 -16.49 3.31 3.43
CA ILE A 313 -15.75 4.15 4.37
C ILE A 313 -16.16 5.64 4.34
N ASN A 314 -17.29 5.97 3.69
CA ASN A 314 -17.87 7.31 3.59
C ASN A 314 -16.97 8.39 2.95
N LEU A 315 -16.07 8.02 2.05
CA LEU A 315 -15.23 8.96 1.31
C LEU A 315 -15.88 9.46 0.01
N ILE A 316 -16.92 8.78 -0.49
CA ILE A 316 -17.74 9.22 -1.63
C ILE A 316 -19.24 9.08 -1.32
N GLU A 317 -20.06 10.05 -1.77
CA GLU A 317 -21.50 10.09 -1.47
C GLU A 317 -22.34 9.21 -2.40
N ASP A 318 -21.93 9.02 -3.67
CA ASP A 318 -22.68 8.33 -4.72
C ASP A 318 -21.94 7.09 -5.25
N ALA A 319 -21.82 6.04 -4.43
CA ALA A 319 -21.41 4.76 -4.99
C ALA A 319 -22.56 4.14 -5.79
N ARG A 320 -22.30 3.76 -7.03
CA ARG A 320 -23.19 2.87 -7.76
C ARG A 320 -23.20 1.55 -7.03
N ARG A 321 -24.31 1.23 -6.34
CA ARG A 321 -24.51 -0.09 -5.77
C ARG A 321 -24.42 -1.11 -6.90
N ILE A 322 -23.40 -1.94 -6.86
CA ILE A 322 -23.36 -3.16 -7.64
C ILE A 322 -24.32 -4.08 -6.92
N ALA A 323 -25.44 -4.37 -7.55
CA ALA A 323 -26.39 -5.34 -7.02
C ALA A 323 -25.70 -6.70 -6.92
N ASP A 324 -25.80 -7.33 -5.75
CA ASP A 324 -25.38 -8.71 -5.50
C ASP A 324 -26.07 -9.71 -6.45
#